data_fcc6a9865b22afb9bcf3de352e4a09ac
#
_entry.id   fcc6a9865b22afb9bcf3de352e4a09ac
#
_cell.length_a   1.000
_cell.length_b   1.000
_cell.length_c   1.000
_cell.angle_alpha   90.00
_cell.angle_beta   90.00
_cell.angle_gamma   90.00
#
_symmetry.space_group_name_H-M   'P 1'
#
loop_
_entity.id
_entity.type
_entity.pdbx_description
1 polymer ?
#
loop_
_entity_poly.entity_id
_entity_poly.type
_entity_poly.pdbx_seq_one_letter_code
_entity_poly.pdbx_strand_id
1 'polypeptide(L)'
;MPVLSPIQVELLRNGLTSICDEMFLAIMKSAYSTNIKERHDHSAAIFDAEGKVVVQGESLPLHLASMLGLVEVVLDRYGRDNISPGDMFLSNDPFVGRGSHLPDVAILAPVFRDEELVMFVSNIAHHSDIGGMAPGSMAGGMTEIYQEGLRIPPIRIAKNHEILDDVLDLVLLNVRVPEERKGDYMAQIAANKLGARRLQELFTKWTREQVSEGCTGIIEAVTRRMRAGIADLPDGKYEFTDVLDDDGMGTTNIPICVKIDIQSDEIWLNFEGSAPQVTGNMNNSFAGLQASVLFALKVLIDPDGPTNHGMLDPVHIDAPEASVVNASFPAATAARAQTCQRIIDVILGALAPAVPERVIAACNGANGVATFSGEGPDGQYYLYMETIGGGAGGRSYKDGSDGIQVHVTNTSNLPIEALENEYPLLVERYELVENSGGAGKWRGGMGLRRVYRGLGHTLTFSGQGERAVTPPWGLFGGKGGGTGSISLINPDGSKELLDIKPASLQVEPTQAVCIETPGAGGYGAPVDRDKESLLEDFKSEKFSRLFLKEHYNFEN
;
A
#
# COMPACT_ATOMS: atom_id res chain seq x y z
N MET A 1 -35.10 17.59 15.61
CA MET A 1 -35.06 17.40 14.14
C MET A 1 -33.60 17.47 13.76
N PRO A 2 -33.13 16.69 12.79
CA PRO A 2 -31.73 16.82 12.36
C PRO A 2 -31.47 18.25 11.89
N VAL A 3 -30.33 18.82 12.26
CA VAL A 3 -29.91 20.20 11.91
C VAL A 3 -29.64 20.29 10.41
N LEU A 4 -29.23 19.14 9.78
CA LEU A 4 -28.93 19.04 8.35
C LEU A 4 -29.88 18.07 7.64
N SER A 5 -30.29 18.45 6.44
CA SER A 5 -30.94 17.54 5.51
C SER A 5 -29.91 16.60 4.85
N PRO A 6 -30.32 15.43 4.28
CA PRO A 6 -29.39 14.53 3.58
C PRO A 6 -28.63 15.21 2.43
N ILE A 7 -29.25 16.17 1.73
CA ILE A 7 -28.60 16.96 0.66
C ILE A 7 -27.48 17.83 1.24
N GLN A 8 -27.71 18.43 2.42
CA GLN A 8 -26.71 19.27 3.07
C GLN A 8 -25.52 18.43 3.59
N VAL A 9 -25.78 17.23 4.11
CA VAL A 9 -24.71 16.27 4.51
C VAL A 9 -23.85 15.90 3.29
N GLU A 10 -24.48 15.64 2.14
CA GLU A 10 -23.75 15.31 0.91
C GLU A 10 -22.96 16.52 0.36
N LEU A 11 -23.49 17.73 0.45
CA LEU A 11 -22.76 18.95 0.08
C LEU A 11 -21.56 19.19 0.98
N LEU A 12 -21.70 18.94 2.29
CA LEU A 12 -20.59 19.03 3.23
C LEU A 12 -19.53 17.97 2.93
N ARG A 13 -19.93 16.70 2.69
CA ARG A 13 -19.02 15.62 2.31
C ARG A 13 -18.21 15.98 1.08
N ASN A 14 -18.85 16.44 0.03
CA ASN A 14 -18.17 16.85 -1.21
C ASN A 14 -17.20 18.02 -0.99
N GLY A 15 -17.58 18.99 -0.14
CA GLY A 15 -16.68 20.07 0.26
C GLY A 15 -15.44 19.59 0.99
N LEU A 16 -15.58 18.66 1.95
CA LEU A 16 -14.48 18.06 2.69
C LEU A 16 -13.60 17.19 1.78
N THR A 17 -14.19 16.38 0.90
CA THR A 17 -13.45 15.59 -0.09
C THR A 17 -12.61 16.46 -1.00
N SER A 18 -13.18 17.56 -1.52
CA SER A 18 -12.45 18.51 -2.36
C SER A 18 -11.24 19.13 -1.64
N ILE A 19 -11.33 19.33 -0.33
CA ILE A 19 -10.19 19.81 0.47
C ILE A 19 -9.08 18.75 0.53
N CYS A 20 -9.43 17.46 0.73
CA CYS A 20 -8.46 16.36 0.67
C CYS A 20 -7.77 16.29 -0.69
N ASP A 21 -8.52 16.44 -1.79
CA ASP A 21 -7.99 16.43 -3.16
C ASP A 21 -7.04 17.62 -3.40
N GLU A 22 -7.37 18.81 -2.89
CA GLU A 22 -6.47 19.96 -2.95
C GLU A 22 -5.18 19.72 -2.15
N MET A 23 -5.26 19.09 -0.97
CA MET A 23 -4.08 18.72 -0.17
C MET A 23 -3.21 17.69 -0.91
N PHE A 24 -3.83 16.66 -1.50
CA PHE A 24 -3.14 15.67 -2.32
C PHE A 24 -2.39 16.32 -3.48
N LEU A 25 -3.06 17.16 -4.26
CA LEU A 25 -2.47 17.87 -5.38
C LEU A 25 -1.34 18.84 -4.95
N ALA A 26 -1.47 19.46 -3.77
CA ALA A 26 -0.44 20.34 -3.23
C ALA A 26 0.85 19.56 -2.93
N ILE A 27 0.75 18.39 -2.29
CA ILE A 27 1.91 17.51 -2.04
C ILE A 27 2.53 17.07 -3.36
N MET A 28 1.74 16.50 -4.26
CA MET A 28 2.18 16.01 -5.57
C MET A 28 2.99 17.07 -6.34
N LYS A 29 2.52 18.32 -6.33
CA LYS A 29 3.15 19.40 -7.11
C LYS A 29 4.34 20.07 -6.42
N SER A 30 4.51 19.93 -5.11
CA SER A 30 5.55 20.60 -4.35
C SER A 30 6.59 19.67 -3.75
N ALA A 31 6.36 18.36 -3.75
CA ALA A 31 7.34 17.36 -3.32
C ALA A 31 8.55 17.31 -4.25
N TYR A 32 9.67 16.87 -3.71
CA TYR A 32 10.96 16.78 -4.41
C TYR A 32 11.22 15.36 -4.88
N SER A 33 10.90 14.33 -4.06
CA SER A 33 11.14 12.95 -4.43
C SER A 33 10.22 12.46 -5.55
N THR A 34 10.76 11.66 -6.44
CA THR A 34 9.99 10.98 -7.49
C THR A 34 8.94 10.06 -6.89
N ASN A 35 9.20 9.49 -5.69
CA ASN A 35 8.25 8.62 -5.00
C ASN A 35 6.92 9.34 -4.66
N ILE A 36 6.99 10.55 -4.16
CA ILE A 36 5.81 11.34 -3.80
C ILE A 36 5.25 12.07 -5.01
N LYS A 37 6.12 12.75 -5.78
CA LYS A 37 5.74 13.64 -6.88
C LYS A 37 5.17 12.88 -8.08
N GLU A 38 5.87 11.83 -8.56
CA GLU A 38 5.53 11.13 -9.80
C GLU A 38 4.77 9.82 -9.53
N ARG A 39 5.10 9.13 -8.44
CA ARG A 39 4.49 7.85 -8.11
C ARG A 39 3.27 7.99 -7.22
N HIS A 40 3.01 9.19 -6.70
CA HIS A 40 1.83 9.56 -5.91
C HIS A 40 1.68 8.72 -4.63
N ASP A 41 2.82 8.34 -4.01
CA ASP A 41 2.83 7.54 -2.78
C ASP A 41 2.55 8.40 -1.54
N HIS A 42 1.38 9.01 -1.52
CA HIS A 42 0.91 9.86 -0.43
C HIS A 42 -0.63 9.91 -0.40
N SER A 43 -1.19 10.34 0.73
CA SER A 43 -2.63 10.45 0.95
C SER A 43 -2.96 11.61 1.88
N ALA A 44 -4.21 12.09 1.84
CA ALA A 44 -4.73 13.11 2.75
C ALA A 44 -6.07 12.68 3.34
N ALA A 45 -6.33 13.09 4.59
CA ALA A 45 -7.56 12.78 5.30
C ALA A 45 -7.98 13.93 6.23
N ILE A 46 -9.27 14.02 6.52
CA ILE A 46 -9.87 14.92 7.49
C ILE A 46 -10.56 14.10 8.57
N PHE A 47 -10.33 14.48 9.82
CA PHE A 47 -10.87 13.82 11.00
C PHE A 47 -11.78 14.78 11.77
N ASP A 48 -12.77 14.22 12.47
CA ASP A 48 -13.51 14.98 13.47
C ASP A 48 -12.63 15.27 14.71
N ALA A 49 -13.19 15.95 15.68
CA ALA A 49 -12.49 16.33 16.91
C ALA A 49 -12.14 15.14 17.82
N GLU A 50 -12.78 14.01 17.65
CA GLU A 50 -12.59 12.75 18.37
C GLU A 50 -11.59 11.81 17.67
N GLY A 51 -11.16 12.14 16.44
CA GLY A 51 -10.17 11.38 15.69
C GLY A 51 -10.75 10.35 14.72
N LYS A 52 -12.04 10.39 14.45
CA LYS A 52 -12.65 9.54 13.43
C LYS A 52 -12.41 10.14 12.05
N VAL A 53 -11.96 9.32 11.11
CA VAL A 53 -11.84 9.74 9.69
C VAL A 53 -13.21 10.04 9.14
N VAL A 54 -13.44 11.29 8.74
CA VAL A 54 -14.71 11.74 8.11
C VAL A 54 -14.65 11.56 6.60
N VAL A 55 -13.56 12.00 5.99
CA VAL A 55 -13.28 11.84 4.56
C VAL A 55 -11.79 11.59 4.33
N GLN A 56 -11.52 10.85 3.27
CA GLN A 56 -10.17 10.61 2.76
C GLN A 56 -10.18 10.79 1.24
N GLY A 57 -9.10 11.35 0.70
CA GLY A 57 -8.87 11.39 -0.75
C GLY A 57 -8.71 9.99 -1.35
N GLU A 58 -9.11 9.81 -2.60
CA GLU A 58 -8.90 8.55 -3.33
C GLU A 58 -7.41 8.41 -3.70
N SER A 59 -6.67 7.64 -2.90
CA SER A 59 -5.23 7.42 -3.08
C SER A 59 -4.83 5.98 -2.74
N LEU A 60 -3.81 5.76 -1.93
CA LEU A 60 -3.40 4.41 -1.54
C LEU A 60 -4.29 3.85 -0.42
N PRO A 61 -4.93 2.69 -0.63
CA PRO A 61 -5.77 2.08 0.40
C PRO A 61 -5.01 1.73 1.69
N LEU A 62 -3.72 1.41 1.58
CA LEU A 62 -2.88 1.08 2.72
C LEU A 62 -2.74 2.25 3.71
N HIS A 63 -2.73 3.49 3.20
CA HIS A 63 -2.61 4.69 4.01
C HIS A 63 -3.85 4.99 4.87
N LEU A 64 -5.02 4.47 4.49
CA LEU A 64 -6.25 4.67 5.27
C LEU A 64 -6.05 4.29 6.73
N ALA A 65 -5.63 3.05 6.98
CA ALA A 65 -5.45 2.58 8.34
C ALA A 65 -4.17 3.10 9.01
N SER A 66 -3.15 3.49 8.23
CA SER A 66 -1.92 4.09 8.77
C SER A 66 -2.14 5.45 9.43
N MET A 67 -3.26 6.09 9.16
CA MET A 67 -3.68 7.34 9.81
C MET A 67 -4.72 7.11 10.91
N LEU A 68 -5.33 5.91 10.99
CA LEU A 68 -6.28 5.59 12.06
C LEU A 68 -5.55 5.53 13.40
N GLY A 69 -6.13 6.19 14.39
CA GLY A 69 -5.58 6.25 15.75
C GLY A 69 -4.45 7.29 15.95
N LEU A 70 -3.95 7.95 14.91
CA LEU A 70 -2.93 9.00 15.07
C LEU A 70 -3.45 10.18 15.93
N VAL A 71 -4.68 10.61 15.71
CA VAL A 71 -5.30 11.69 16.50
C VAL A 71 -5.39 11.28 17.96
N GLU A 72 -5.85 10.05 18.25
CA GLU A 72 -5.97 9.52 19.62
C GLU A 72 -4.61 9.56 20.35
N VAL A 73 -3.54 9.02 19.73
CA VAL A 73 -2.21 9.01 20.38
C VAL A 73 -1.64 10.40 20.59
N VAL A 74 -1.96 11.37 19.71
CA VAL A 74 -1.59 12.78 19.90
C VAL A 74 -2.38 13.39 21.05
N LEU A 75 -3.69 13.16 21.12
CA LEU A 75 -4.54 13.65 22.22
C LEU A 75 -4.14 13.03 23.56
N ASP A 76 -3.85 11.72 23.61
CA ASP A 76 -3.39 11.01 24.81
C ASP A 76 -2.05 11.56 25.31
N ARG A 77 -1.12 11.85 24.39
CA ARG A 77 0.22 12.30 24.74
C ARG A 77 0.27 13.75 25.21
N TYR A 78 -0.47 14.63 24.57
CA TYR A 78 -0.38 16.08 24.82
C TYR A 78 -1.53 16.62 25.66
N GLY A 79 -2.70 15.97 25.62
CA GLY A 79 -3.93 16.52 26.15
C GLY A 79 -4.51 17.62 25.24
N ARG A 80 -5.82 17.65 25.11
CA ARG A 80 -6.54 18.61 24.23
C ARG A 80 -6.20 20.07 24.55
N ASP A 81 -6.07 20.41 25.82
CA ASP A 81 -5.80 21.79 26.31
C ASP A 81 -4.38 22.29 26.00
N ASN A 82 -3.46 21.39 25.68
CA ASN A 82 -2.08 21.72 25.32
C ASN A 82 -1.82 21.73 23.80
N ILE A 83 -2.87 21.61 23.01
CA ILE A 83 -2.82 21.71 21.55
C ILE A 83 -3.34 23.09 21.16
N SER A 84 -2.62 23.80 20.31
CA SER A 84 -2.90 25.18 19.94
C SER A 84 -3.02 25.34 18.42
N PRO A 85 -3.68 26.41 17.93
CA PRO A 85 -3.68 26.74 16.52
C PRO A 85 -2.25 26.85 15.95
N GLY A 86 -2.01 26.22 14.81
CA GLY A 86 -0.70 26.20 14.16
C GLY A 86 0.28 25.17 14.67
N ASP A 87 -0.09 24.34 15.65
CA ASP A 87 0.68 23.14 15.98
C ASP A 87 0.60 22.13 14.83
N MET A 88 1.66 21.34 14.64
CA MET A 88 1.65 20.15 13.80
C MET A 88 2.42 19.02 14.48
N PHE A 89 1.96 17.80 14.26
CA PHE A 89 2.55 16.61 14.87
C PHE A 89 3.03 15.66 13.78
N LEU A 90 4.24 15.14 13.95
CA LEU A 90 4.91 14.20 13.07
C LEU A 90 4.97 12.83 13.72
N SER A 91 4.71 11.76 12.99
CA SER A 91 4.87 10.37 13.46
C SER A 91 5.07 9.40 12.31
N ASN A 92 5.83 8.32 12.54
CA ASN A 92 5.95 7.20 11.60
C ASN A 92 5.98 5.83 12.29
N ASP A 93 6.06 5.79 13.62
CA ASP A 93 6.28 4.54 14.35
C ASP A 93 5.03 3.65 14.37
N PRO A 94 5.11 2.38 13.92
CA PRO A 94 3.95 1.49 13.86
C PRO A 94 3.44 1.04 15.22
N PHE A 95 4.28 1.08 16.26
CA PHE A 95 3.91 0.59 17.60
C PHE A 95 3.40 1.70 18.51
N VAL A 96 4.07 2.85 18.56
CA VAL A 96 3.66 3.97 19.42
C VAL A 96 2.86 5.05 18.70
N GLY A 97 2.98 5.13 17.38
CA GLY A 97 2.27 6.08 16.52
C GLY A 97 1.07 5.48 15.79
N ARG A 98 0.83 4.17 15.94
CA ARG A 98 -0.18 3.40 15.19
C ARG A 98 -0.04 3.48 13.67
N GLY A 99 1.19 3.69 13.18
CA GLY A 99 1.53 3.66 11.76
C GLY A 99 1.61 2.24 11.19
N SER A 100 2.04 2.13 9.94
CA SER A 100 2.20 0.83 9.29
C SER A 100 3.67 0.38 9.22
N HIS A 101 4.58 1.25 8.78
CA HIS A 101 6.04 1.08 8.77
C HIS A 101 6.73 2.44 8.74
N LEU A 102 8.04 2.49 9.01
CA LEU A 102 8.75 3.75 9.22
C LEU A 102 8.80 4.69 8.00
N PRO A 103 8.89 4.23 6.74
CA PRO A 103 8.88 5.15 5.59
C PRO A 103 7.59 5.95 5.42
N ASP A 104 6.46 5.46 5.96
CA ASP A 104 5.17 6.16 5.95
C ASP A 104 5.13 7.23 7.03
N VAL A 105 5.49 8.46 6.67
CA VAL A 105 5.53 9.59 7.61
C VAL A 105 4.23 10.38 7.55
N ALA A 106 3.50 10.42 8.66
CA ALA A 106 2.26 11.16 8.80
C ALA A 106 2.49 12.51 9.50
N ILE A 107 1.85 13.57 9.00
CA ILE A 107 1.79 14.89 9.65
C ILE A 107 0.32 15.23 9.92
N LEU A 108 0.01 15.51 11.19
CA LEU A 108 -1.31 15.87 11.68
C LEU A 108 -1.33 17.36 12.08
N ALA A 109 -2.37 18.10 11.71
CA ALA A 109 -2.59 19.47 12.14
C ALA A 109 -3.99 19.67 12.70
N PRO A 110 -4.14 20.26 13.91
CA PRO A 110 -5.41 20.60 14.49
C PRO A 110 -6.05 21.80 13.78
N VAL A 111 -7.37 21.82 13.68
CA VAL A 111 -8.16 22.91 13.12
C VAL A 111 -9.08 23.46 14.19
N PHE A 112 -8.94 24.74 14.46
CA PHE A 112 -9.69 25.45 15.49
C PHE A 112 -10.74 26.37 14.88
N ARG A 113 -11.86 26.54 15.57
CA ARG A 113 -12.85 27.57 15.33
C ARG A 113 -13.24 28.21 16.67
N ASP A 114 -13.17 29.53 16.73
CA ASP A 114 -13.52 30.28 17.96
C ASP A 114 -12.80 29.73 19.22
N GLU A 115 -11.49 29.49 19.09
CA GLU A 115 -10.59 28.89 20.12
C GLU A 115 -10.88 27.42 20.48
N GLU A 116 -11.87 26.78 19.89
CA GLU A 116 -12.16 25.38 20.12
C GLU A 116 -11.61 24.48 18.99
N LEU A 117 -11.04 23.35 19.36
CA LEU A 117 -10.58 22.31 18.46
C LEU A 117 -11.78 21.58 17.87
N VAL A 118 -11.97 21.69 16.56
CA VAL A 118 -13.16 21.17 15.86
C VAL A 118 -12.87 20.03 14.91
N MET A 119 -11.67 19.97 14.33
CA MET A 119 -11.28 18.94 13.36
C MET A 119 -9.75 18.77 13.34
N PHE A 120 -9.30 17.77 12.60
CA PHE A 120 -7.90 17.64 12.23
C PHE A 120 -7.78 17.41 10.72
N VAL A 121 -6.70 17.90 10.14
CA VAL A 121 -6.24 17.50 8.80
C VAL A 121 -4.96 16.70 8.93
N SER A 122 -4.80 15.67 8.14
CA SER A 122 -3.57 14.88 8.10
C SER A 122 -3.21 14.54 6.67
N ASN A 123 -1.94 14.37 6.46
CA ASN A 123 -1.42 13.68 5.30
C ASN A 123 -0.36 12.66 5.71
N ILE A 124 -0.15 11.68 4.86
CA ILE A 124 0.89 10.67 4.97
C ILE A 124 1.61 10.59 3.64
N ALA A 125 2.93 10.44 3.66
CA ALA A 125 3.74 10.25 2.48
C ALA A 125 4.83 9.21 2.75
N HIS A 126 5.05 8.33 1.77
CA HIS A 126 6.13 7.35 1.81
C HIS A 126 7.44 8.02 1.37
N HIS A 127 8.32 8.28 2.34
CA HIS A 127 9.65 8.81 2.07
C HIS A 127 10.55 7.73 1.46
N SER A 128 11.33 8.07 0.45
CA SER A 128 12.23 7.12 -0.22
C SER A 128 13.35 6.61 0.69
N ASP A 129 13.64 7.32 1.78
CA ASP A 129 14.61 6.91 2.80
C ASP A 129 14.27 7.55 4.14
N ILE A 130 14.31 6.77 5.19
CA ILE A 130 14.15 7.20 6.59
C ILE A 130 15.37 6.78 7.43
N GLY A 131 16.50 6.50 6.78
CA GLY A 131 17.72 6.03 7.43
C GLY A 131 17.83 4.51 7.52
N GLY A 132 18.40 4.02 8.58
CA GLY A 132 18.55 2.58 8.81
C GLY A 132 19.76 1.97 8.12
N MET A 133 19.84 0.61 8.20
CA MET A 133 21.02 -0.15 7.80
C MET A 133 21.24 -0.20 6.27
N ALA A 134 20.20 0.02 5.48
CA ALA A 134 20.27 -0.05 4.02
C ALA A 134 19.58 1.13 3.35
N PRO A 135 20.07 1.59 2.18
CA PRO A 135 19.40 2.62 1.39
C PRO A 135 17.96 2.22 1.04
N GLY A 136 17.02 3.18 1.16
CA GLY A 136 15.60 2.97 0.92
C GLY A 136 14.84 2.36 2.09
N SER A 137 15.51 2.03 3.20
CA SER A 137 14.88 1.60 4.47
C SER A 137 13.99 0.35 4.39
N MET A 138 14.10 -0.44 3.29
CA MET A 138 13.21 -1.58 3.01
C MET A 138 13.95 -2.83 2.50
N ALA A 139 15.26 -2.93 2.73
CA ALA A 139 16.04 -4.08 2.28
C ALA A 139 15.69 -5.35 3.07
N GLY A 140 16.02 -6.52 2.51
CA GLY A 140 16.05 -7.77 3.26
C GLY A 140 17.07 -7.73 4.42
N GLY A 141 17.06 -8.76 5.28
CA GLY A 141 18.04 -8.91 6.36
C GLY A 141 17.83 -8.02 7.60
N MET A 142 16.76 -7.25 7.68
CA MET A 142 16.37 -6.48 8.85
C MET A 142 15.60 -7.37 9.82
N THR A 143 16.01 -7.43 11.08
CA THR A 143 15.44 -8.31 12.12
C THR A 143 14.76 -7.55 13.25
N GLU A 144 14.99 -6.26 13.34
CA GLU A 144 14.39 -5.37 14.32
C GLU A 144 14.07 -4.02 13.68
N ILE A 145 13.02 -3.37 14.13
CA ILE A 145 12.58 -2.05 13.62
C ILE A 145 13.68 -0.97 13.71
N TYR A 146 14.61 -1.09 14.64
CA TYR A 146 15.75 -0.16 14.77
C TYR A 146 16.70 -0.16 13.56
N GLN A 147 16.74 -1.25 12.81
CA GLN A 147 17.56 -1.37 11.59
C GLN A 147 16.88 -0.73 10.38
N GLU A 148 15.55 -0.52 10.45
CA GLU A 148 14.75 0.01 9.35
C GLU A 148 14.88 1.52 9.19
N GLY A 149 15.18 2.26 10.27
CA GLY A 149 15.34 3.69 10.19
C GLY A 149 15.01 4.45 11.48
N LEU A 150 14.87 5.76 11.33
CA LEU A 150 14.53 6.65 12.43
C LEU A 150 13.07 6.44 12.84
N ARG A 151 12.89 6.04 14.10
CA ARG A 151 11.58 5.92 14.74
C ARG A 151 11.14 7.26 15.30
N ILE A 152 10.05 7.80 14.79
CA ILE A 152 9.51 9.09 15.20
C ILE A 152 8.19 8.84 15.94
N PRO A 153 8.17 8.97 17.29
CA PRO A 153 6.91 8.93 18.03
C PRO A 153 6.08 10.18 17.70
N PRO A 154 4.79 10.24 18.07
CA PRO A 154 4.01 11.46 17.87
C PRO A 154 4.68 12.66 18.57
N ILE A 155 5.37 13.52 17.79
CA ILE A 155 6.07 14.71 18.29
C ILE A 155 5.64 15.96 17.52
N ARG A 156 5.74 17.13 18.16
CA ARG A 156 5.52 18.39 17.44
C ARG A 156 6.65 18.64 16.45
N ILE A 157 6.29 18.93 15.21
CA ILE A 157 7.17 19.44 14.15
C ILE A 157 6.96 20.95 13.92
N ALA A 158 5.79 21.47 14.32
CA ALA A 158 5.53 22.91 14.32
C ALA A 158 4.76 23.32 15.58
N LYS A 159 4.97 24.55 16.05
CA LYS A 159 4.28 25.17 17.19
C LYS A 159 3.91 26.60 16.85
N ASN A 160 2.64 26.97 17.04
CA ASN A 160 2.16 28.33 16.77
C ASN A 160 2.53 28.81 15.35
N HIS A 161 2.36 27.96 14.33
CA HIS A 161 2.70 28.20 12.92
C HIS A 161 4.20 28.20 12.57
N GLU A 162 5.10 28.12 13.54
CA GLU A 162 6.56 28.08 13.34
C GLU A 162 7.05 26.63 13.34
N ILE A 163 7.89 26.29 12.38
CA ILE A 163 8.54 24.97 12.30
C ILE A 163 9.60 24.89 13.39
N LEU A 164 9.69 23.75 14.04
CA LEU A 164 10.73 23.45 15.02
C LEU A 164 11.96 22.90 14.30
N ASP A 165 12.85 23.81 13.91
CA ASP A 165 14.05 23.48 13.12
C ASP A 165 14.90 22.40 13.78
N ASP A 166 15.07 22.42 15.11
CA ASP A 166 15.82 21.40 15.86
C ASP A 166 15.27 19.97 15.62
N VAL A 167 13.94 19.83 15.48
CA VAL A 167 13.28 18.53 15.21
C VAL A 167 13.50 18.13 13.76
N LEU A 168 13.36 19.08 12.84
CA LEU A 168 13.58 18.81 11.41
C LEU A 168 15.04 18.46 11.14
N ASP A 169 15.99 19.19 11.71
CA ASP A 169 17.42 18.95 11.57
C ASP A 169 17.81 17.57 12.13
N LEU A 170 17.23 17.16 13.28
CA LEU A 170 17.45 15.82 13.83
C LEU A 170 16.98 14.73 12.84
N VAL A 171 15.83 14.92 12.20
CA VAL A 171 15.31 13.96 11.20
C VAL A 171 16.22 13.94 9.98
N LEU A 172 16.57 15.09 9.43
CA LEU A 172 17.39 15.22 8.22
C LEU A 172 18.82 14.68 8.40
N LEU A 173 19.38 14.76 9.61
CA LEU A 173 20.70 14.20 9.92
C LEU A 173 20.71 12.66 9.83
N ASN A 174 19.57 12.00 9.99
CA ASN A 174 19.46 10.55 10.04
C ASN A 174 19.03 9.90 8.72
N VAL A 175 18.81 10.69 7.66
CA VAL A 175 18.32 10.19 6.36
C VAL A 175 19.34 10.44 5.25
N ARG A 176 19.25 9.64 4.18
CA ARG A 176 20.02 9.85 2.95
C ARG A 176 19.32 10.86 2.06
N VAL A 177 20.09 11.60 1.26
CA VAL A 177 19.60 12.68 0.37
C VAL A 177 18.73 13.70 1.14
N PRO A 178 19.29 14.35 2.19
CA PRO A 178 18.50 15.17 3.12
C PRO A 178 17.82 16.37 2.47
N GLU A 179 18.38 16.95 1.39
CA GLU A 179 17.76 18.08 0.69
C GLU A 179 16.44 17.70 0.02
N GLU A 180 16.38 16.52 -0.59
CA GLU A 180 15.16 15.98 -1.18
C GLU A 180 14.13 15.68 -0.08
N ARG A 181 14.56 15.04 1.00
CA ARG A 181 13.67 14.76 2.17
C ARG A 181 13.11 16.03 2.77
N LYS A 182 13.95 17.08 2.92
CA LYS A 182 13.50 18.39 3.41
C LYS A 182 12.39 18.98 2.53
N GLY A 183 12.55 18.90 1.21
CA GLY A 183 11.52 19.32 0.26
C GLY A 183 10.20 18.57 0.47
N ASP A 184 10.25 17.25 0.69
CA ASP A 184 9.08 16.43 0.93
C ASP A 184 8.36 16.77 2.25
N TYR A 185 9.11 16.95 3.37
CA TYR A 185 8.53 17.41 4.63
C TYR A 185 7.87 18.79 4.49
N MET A 186 8.49 19.72 3.78
CA MET A 186 7.93 21.05 3.53
C MET A 186 6.65 20.98 2.70
N ALA A 187 6.57 20.07 1.72
CA ALA A 187 5.37 19.83 0.93
C ALA A 187 4.20 19.30 1.80
N GLN A 188 4.48 18.34 2.68
CA GLN A 188 3.48 17.81 3.63
C GLN A 188 2.97 18.89 4.60
N ILE A 189 3.88 19.70 5.18
CA ILE A 189 3.53 20.82 6.07
C ILE A 189 2.67 21.86 5.34
N ALA A 190 3.05 22.21 4.11
CA ALA A 190 2.32 23.17 3.28
C ALA A 190 0.90 22.67 2.94
N ALA A 191 0.75 21.39 2.64
CA ALA A 191 -0.55 20.79 2.37
C ALA A 191 -1.47 20.81 3.60
N ASN A 192 -0.96 20.53 4.81
CA ASN A 192 -1.75 20.67 6.03
C ASN A 192 -2.14 22.13 6.32
N LYS A 193 -1.25 23.09 6.08
CA LYS A 193 -1.60 24.53 6.16
C LYS A 193 -2.71 24.89 5.18
N LEU A 194 -2.66 24.35 3.95
CA LEU A 194 -3.70 24.54 2.94
C LEU A 194 -5.03 23.93 3.41
N GLY A 195 -5.04 22.68 3.86
CA GLY A 195 -6.25 21.99 4.34
C GLY A 195 -6.91 22.71 5.51
N ALA A 196 -6.11 23.13 6.52
CA ALA A 196 -6.62 23.89 7.66
C ALA A 196 -7.26 25.23 7.23
N ARG A 197 -6.61 25.96 6.30
CA ARG A 197 -7.17 27.21 5.75
C ARG A 197 -8.48 26.97 5.00
N ARG A 198 -8.54 25.93 4.17
CA ARG A 198 -9.75 25.58 3.40
C ARG A 198 -10.91 25.18 4.32
N LEU A 199 -10.64 24.50 5.41
CA LEU A 199 -11.66 24.21 6.43
C LEU A 199 -12.18 25.49 7.09
N GLN A 200 -11.31 26.48 7.37
CA GLN A 200 -11.76 27.79 7.88
C GLN A 200 -12.70 28.49 6.87
N GLU A 201 -12.38 28.44 5.59
CA GLU A 201 -13.26 28.99 4.53
C GLU A 201 -14.60 28.23 4.46
N LEU A 202 -14.59 26.90 4.61
CA LEU A 202 -15.80 26.08 4.68
C LEU A 202 -16.68 26.49 5.88
N PHE A 203 -16.08 26.70 7.06
CA PHE A 203 -16.79 27.10 8.27
C PHE A 203 -17.52 28.44 8.14
N THR A 204 -17.17 29.30 7.20
CA THR A 204 -17.95 30.53 6.96
C THR A 204 -19.37 30.25 6.45
N LYS A 205 -19.61 29.09 5.85
CA LYS A 205 -20.90 28.68 5.26
C LYS A 205 -21.74 27.79 6.17
N TRP A 206 -21.14 27.23 7.23
CA TRP A 206 -21.75 26.26 8.12
C TRP A 206 -21.52 26.65 9.58
N THR A 207 -22.52 26.45 10.45
CA THR A 207 -22.28 26.57 11.89
C THR A 207 -21.46 25.38 12.40
N ARG A 208 -20.89 25.50 13.58
CA ARG A 208 -20.13 24.43 14.21
C ARG A 208 -20.98 23.17 14.43
N GLU A 209 -22.21 23.35 14.92
CA GLU A 209 -23.16 22.27 15.15
C GLU A 209 -23.50 21.57 13.82
N GLN A 210 -23.66 22.33 12.74
CA GLN A 210 -23.89 21.76 11.41
C GLN A 210 -22.70 20.93 10.92
N VAL A 211 -21.48 21.39 11.13
CA VAL A 211 -20.27 20.63 10.75
C VAL A 211 -20.18 19.34 11.58
N SER A 212 -20.34 19.42 12.89
CA SER A 212 -20.26 18.26 13.79
C SER A 212 -21.33 17.21 13.46
N GLU A 213 -22.59 17.62 13.32
CA GLU A 213 -23.68 16.72 12.93
C GLU A 213 -23.48 16.17 11.52
N GLY A 214 -22.98 17.00 10.61
CA GLY A 214 -22.66 16.58 9.25
C GLY A 214 -21.57 15.52 9.19
N CYS A 215 -20.50 15.66 9.97
CA CYS A 215 -19.45 14.64 10.10
C CYS A 215 -20.02 13.31 10.61
N THR A 216 -20.84 13.36 11.67
CA THR A 216 -21.55 12.18 12.17
C THR A 216 -22.42 11.55 11.07
N GLY A 217 -23.21 12.35 10.37
CA GLY A 217 -24.08 11.87 9.28
C GLY A 217 -23.32 11.25 8.12
N ILE A 218 -22.13 11.78 7.78
CA ILE A 218 -21.23 11.23 6.75
C ILE A 218 -20.71 9.86 7.17
N ILE A 219 -20.25 9.72 8.42
CA ILE A 219 -19.74 8.45 8.96
C ILE A 219 -20.86 7.40 9.01
N GLU A 220 -22.02 7.75 9.59
CA GLU A 220 -23.18 6.86 9.68
C GLU A 220 -23.71 6.41 8.31
N ALA A 221 -23.62 7.26 7.27
CA ALA A 221 -24.02 6.89 5.93
C ALA A 221 -23.15 5.73 5.41
N VAL A 222 -21.84 5.75 5.67
CA VAL A 222 -20.93 4.65 5.31
C VAL A 222 -21.21 3.41 6.16
N THR A 223 -21.42 3.56 7.47
CA THR A 223 -21.82 2.44 8.34
C THR A 223 -23.06 1.72 7.80
N ARG A 224 -24.12 2.48 7.44
CA ARG A 224 -25.34 1.89 6.87
C ARG A 224 -25.09 1.16 5.55
N ARG A 225 -24.23 1.71 4.67
CA ARG A 225 -23.86 1.07 3.40
C ARG A 225 -23.10 -0.23 3.63
N MET A 226 -22.13 -0.23 4.55
CA MET A 226 -21.36 -1.44 4.90
C MET A 226 -22.27 -2.51 5.49
N ARG A 227 -23.14 -2.17 6.45
CA ARG A 227 -24.13 -3.11 7.02
C ARG A 227 -25.05 -3.69 5.96
N ALA A 228 -25.58 -2.85 5.08
CA ALA A 228 -26.43 -3.32 3.98
C ALA A 228 -25.68 -4.25 3.03
N GLY A 229 -24.44 -3.93 2.69
CA GLY A 229 -23.64 -4.77 1.81
C GLY A 229 -23.16 -6.08 2.47
N ILE A 230 -22.93 -6.10 3.79
CA ILE A 230 -22.68 -7.34 4.53
C ILE A 230 -23.95 -8.21 4.57
N ALA A 231 -25.10 -7.60 4.80
CA ALA A 231 -26.39 -8.32 4.81
C ALA A 231 -26.76 -8.94 3.44
N ASP A 232 -26.16 -8.47 2.34
CA ASP A 232 -26.29 -9.08 1.01
C ASP A 232 -25.38 -10.30 0.80
N LEU A 233 -24.44 -10.55 1.74
CA LEU A 233 -23.60 -11.74 1.71
C LEU A 233 -24.33 -12.91 2.38
N PRO A 234 -24.13 -14.17 1.93
CA PRO A 234 -24.68 -15.31 2.64
C PRO A 234 -24.10 -15.45 4.04
N ASP A 235 -24.97 -15.58 5.06
CA ASP A 235 -24.55 -15.94 6.41
C ASP A 235 -23.78 -17.27 6.40
N GLY A 236 -22.76 -17.38 7.24
CA GLY A 236 -21.99 -18.61 7.34
C GLY A 236 -20.54 -18.40 7.78
N LYS A 237 -19.83 -19.53 7.82
CA LYS A 237 -18.42 -19.58 8.19
C LYS A 237 -17.59 -19.95 6.98
N TYR A 238 -16.56 -19.18 6.74
CA TYR A 238 -15.65 -19.29 5.60
C TYR A 238 -14.22 -19.28 6.10
N GLU A 239 -13.35 -20.05 5.50
CA GLU A 239 -11.94 -20.09 5.90
C GLU A 239 -11.03 -20.29 4.70
N PHE A 240 -9.84 -19.77 4.79
CA PHE A 240 -8.79 -19.96 3.80
C PHE A 240 -7.41 -19.78 4.44
N THR A 241 -6.43 -20.44 3.84
CA THR A 241 -5.02 -20.32 4.25
C THR A 241 -4.15 -20.21 3.01
N ASP A 242 -3.20 -19.30 3.04
CA ASP A 242 -2.13 -19.18 2.05
C ASP A 242 -0.81 -18.92 2.79
N VAL A 243 0.33 -18.90 2.10
CA VAL A 243 1.63 -18.79 2.73
C VAL A 243 2.45 -17.67 2.09
N LEU A 244 3.25 -16.95 2.89
CA LEU A 244 4.40 -16.21 2.38
C LEU A 244 5.55 -17.19 2.16
N ASP A 245 6.34 -16.97 1.11
CA ASP A 245 7.42 -17.88 0.74
C ASP A 245 8.49 -17.98 1.83
N ASP A 246 9.01 -16.84 2.27
CA ASP A 246 10.04 -16.74 3.29
C ASP A 246 10.10 -15.36 3.94
N ASP A 247 10.90 -15.23 5.01
CA ASP A 247 11.16 -13.95 5.70
C ASP A 247 12.53 -13.34 5.35
N GLY A 248 13.29 -13.95 4.43
CA GLY A 248 14.66 -13.55 4.11
C GLY A 248 15.70 -13.87 5.19
N MET A 249 15.30 -14.55 6.30
CA MET A 249 16.15 -14.87 7.47
C MET A 249 16.12 -16.35 7.83
N GLY A 250 15.57 -17.18 6.94
CA GLY A 250 15.56 -18.64 7.08
C GLY A 250 14.22 -19.25 7.49
N THR A 251 13.22 -18.45 7.87
CA THR A 251 11.85 -18.95 8.05
C THR A 251 11.17 -19.04 6.69
N THR A 252 10.64 -20.19 6.35
CA THR A 252 9.96 -20.43 5.06
C THR A 252 8.54 -20.93 5.27
N ASN A 253 7.71 -20.83 4.23
CA ASN A 253 6.35 -21.34 4.23
C ASN A 253 5.51 -20.80 5.41
N ILE A 254 5.43 -19.47 5.53
CA ILE A 254 4.84 -18.74 6.66
C ILE A 254 3.33 -18.64 6.45
N PRO A 255 2.47 -19.37 7.18
CA PRO A 255 1.04 -19.39 6.96
C PRO A 255 0.36 -18.09 7.42
N ILE A 256 -0.60 -17.65 6.61
CA ILE A 256 -1.60 -16.64 6.94
C ILE A 256 -2.97 -17.30 6.81
N CYS A 257 -3.71 -17.35 7.91
CA CYS A 257 -5.01 -17.98 8.01
C CYS A 257 -6.08 -16.94 8.29
N VAL A 258 -7.27 -17.11 7.74
CA VAL A 258 -8.45 -16.34 8.12
C VAL A 258 -9.66 -17.25 8.30
N LYS A 259 -10.42 -17.03 9.37
CA LYS A 259 -11.76 -17.58 9.59
C LYS A 259 -12.73 -16.40 9.64
N ILE A 260 -13.71 -16.42 8.76
CA ILE A 260 -14.70 -15.36 8.61
C ILE A 260 -16.05 -15.91 9.05
N ASP A 261 -16.76 -15.20 9.93
CA ASP A 261 -18.11 -15.49 10.34
C ASP A 261 -19.01 -14.30 9.95
N ILE A 262 -20.01 -14.55 9.11
CA ILE A 262 -20.99 -13.54 8.67
C ILE A 262 -22.31 -13.84 9.35
N GLN A 263 -22.84 -12.86 10.08
CA GLN A 263 -24.10 -12.96 10.79
C GLN A 263 -24.93 -11.69 10.56
N SER A 264 -25.94 -11.79 9.75
CA SER A 264 -26.85 -10.68 9.42
C SER A 264 -26.11 -9.50 8.76
N ASP A 265 -25.83 -8.44 9.48
CA ASP A 265 -25.21 -7.22 8.97
C ASP A 265 -23.84 -6.91 9.62
N GLU A 266 -23.24 -7.92 10.24
CA GLU A 266 -21.92 -7.85 10.87
C GLU A 266 -21.01 -8.99 10.40
N ILE A 267 -19.68 -8.75 10.43
CA ILE A 267 -18.67 -9.69 9.98
C ILE A 267 -17.49 -9.75 10.97
N TRP A 268 -17.11 -10.98 11.32
CA TRP A 268 -15.96 -11.27 12.19
C TRP A 268 -14.86 -11.95 11.37
N LEU A 269 -13.65 -11.42 11.47
CA LEU A 269 -12.46 -11.98 10.84
C LEU A 269 -11.46 -12.36 11.93
N ASN A 270 -11.22 -13.64 12.10
CA ASN A 270 -10.26 -14.19 13.06
C ASN A 270 -9.06 -14.77 12.32
N PHE A 271 -7.87 -14.30 12.67
CA PHE A 271 -6.59 -14.69 12.07
C PHE A 271 -5.83 -15.73 12.90
N GLU A 272 -6.50 -16.39 13.86
CA GLU A 272 -5.91 -17.50 14.61
C GLU A 272 -5.45 -18.63 13.67
N GLY A 273 -4.23 -19.13 13.88
CA GLY A 273 -3.57 -20.10 13.01
C GLY A 273 -2.57 -19.47 12.04
N SER A 274 -2.52 -18.15 11.93
CA SER A 274 -1.42 -17.45 11.27
C SER A 274 -0.12 -17.63 12.04
N ALA A 275 1.03 -17.59 11.34
CA ALA A 275 2.34 -17.79 11.94
C ALA A 275 2.62 -16.79 13.07
N PRO A 276 3.41 -17.15 14.08
CA PRO A 276 4.05 -16.18 14.97
C PRO A 276 4.82 -15.13 14.15
N GLN A 277 5.08 -13.95 14.75
CA GLN A 277 5.96 -12.97 14.12
C GLN A 277 7.30 -13.59 13.77
N VAL A 278 7.82 -13.25 12.59
CA VAL A 278 9.05 -13.81 12.03
C VAL A 278 10.24 -12.90 12.30
N THR A 279 11.45 -13.45 12.13
CA THR A 279 12.69 -12.70 12.34
C THR A 279 12.87 -11.60 11.29
N GLY A 280 12.53 -11.88 10.02
CA GLY A 280 12.63 -10.91 8.92
C GLY A 280 11.55 -9.83 8.97
N ASN A 281 11.66 -8.87 8.08
CA ASN A 281 10.85 -7.63 8.08
C ASN A 281 9.48 -7.75 7.40
N MET A 282 8.97 -8.99 7.28
CA MET A 282 7.65 -9.28 6.69
C MET A 282 6.48 -9.10 7.67
N ASN A 283 6.76 -8.80 8.95
CA ASN A 283 5.72 -8.65 9.96
C ASN A 283 4.84 -7.44 9.68
N ASN A 284 3.56 -7.56 10.02
CA ASN A 284 2.58 -6.51 9.82
C ASN A 284 2.13 -5.89 11.15
N SER A 285 1.89 -4.59 11.16
CA SER A 285 1.25 -3.92 12.29
C SER A 285 -0.26 -4.15 12.26
N PHE A 286 -0.95 -3.94 13.38
CA PHE A 286 -2.41 -4.01 13.42
C PHE A 286 -3.06 -3.01 12.44
N ALA A 287 -2.47 -1.83 12.24
CA ALA A 287 -2.94 -0.85 11.26
C ALA A 287 -2.88 -1.40 9.81
N GLY A 288 -1.79 -2.09 9.46
CA GLY A 288 -1.68 -2.74 8.14
C GLY A 288 -2.66 -3.91 7.96
N LEU A 289 -2.92 -4.69 9.02
CA LEU A 289 -3.98 -5.70 9.02
C LEU A 289 -5.35 -5.06 8.78
N GLN A 290 -5.68 -4.02 9.52
CA GLN A 290 -6.94 -3.30 9.42
C GLN A 290 -7.15 -2.69 8.03
N ALA A 291 -6.11 -2.09 7.42
CA ALA A 291 -6.15 -1.59 6.04
C ALA A 291 -6.47 -2.71 5.04
N SER A 292 -5.83 -3.87 5.20
CA SER A 292 -6.01 -5.02 4.31
C SER A 292 -7.43 -5.59 4.38
N VAL A 293 -7.97 -5.72 5.59
CA VAL A 293 -9.36 -6.16 5.83
C VAL A 293 -10.34 -5.17 5.20
N LEU A 294 -10.21 -3.87 5.51
CA LEU A 294 -11.12 -2.85 4.99
C LEU A 294 -11.08 -2.77 3.47
N PHE A 295 -9.89 -2.87 2.86
CA PHE A 295 -9.77 -2.93 1.40
C PHE A 295 -10.50 -4.14 0.81
N ALA A 296 -10.24 -5.35 1.33
CA ALA A 296 -10.87 -6.57 0.84
C ALA A 296 -12.40 -6.50 0.92
N LEU A 297 -12.93 -6.02 2.05
CA LEU A 297 -14.37 -5.86 2.22
C LEU A 297 -14.94 -4.76 1.32
N LYS A 298 -14.26 -3.62 1.19
CA LYS A 298 -14.70 -2.53 0.32
C LYS A 298 -14.89 -2.97 -1.12
N VAL A 299 -13.91 -3.68 -1.70
CA VAL A 299 -14.00 -4.12 -3.11
C VAL A 299 -15.09 -5.17 -3.34
N LEU A 300 -15.47 -5.93 -2.32
CA LEU A 300 -16.53 -6.93 -2.39
C LEU A 300 -17.93 -6.37 -2.13
N ILE A 301 -18.03 -5.41 -1.22
CA ILE A 301 -19.30 -4.95 -0.66
C ILE A 301 -19.75 -3.64 -1.30
N ASP A 302 -18.87 -2.64 -1.35
CA ASP A 302 -19.21 -1.28 -1.78
C ASP A 302 -18.03 -0.60 -2.49
N PRO A 303 -17.63 -1.08 -3.69
CA PRO A 303 -16.44 -0.58 -4.39
C PRO A 303 -16.50 0.93 -4.71
N ASP A 304 -17.69 1.44 -5.00
CA ASP A 304 -17.91 2.85 -5.40
C ASP A 304 -18.26 3.76 -4.22
N GLY A 305 -18.37 3.21 -3.00
CA GLY A 305 -18.73 3.95 -1.80
C GLY A 305 -17.58 4.81 -1.26
N PRO A 306 -17.88 5.86 -0.49
CA PRO A 306 -16.86 6.63 0.19
C PRO A 306 -16.15 5.82 1.27
N THR A 307 -14.89 6.19 1.54
CA THR A 307 -14.05 5.54 2.54
C THR A 307 -13.93 6.44 3.76
N ASN A 308 -14.37 5.96 4.93
CA ASN A 308 -14.18 6.65 6.21
C ASN A 308 -14.29 5.68 7.41
N HIS A 309 -14.30 6.22 8.62
CA HIS A 309 -14.37 5.47 9.87
C HIS A 309 -15.59 4.54 9.97
N GLY A 310 -16.71 4.88 9.33
CA GLY A 310 -17.93 4.08 9.35
C GLY A 310 -17.81 2.68 8.74
N MET A 311 -16.74 2.42 7.99
CA MET A 311 -16.45 1.07 7.50
C MET A 311 -16.10 0.10 8.63
N LEU A 312 -15.58 0.61 9.75
CA LEU A 312 -15.12 -0.21 10.88
C LEU A 312 -16.27 -0.72 11.75
N ASP A 313 -17.36 0.02 11.85
CA ASP A 313 -18.43 -0.27 12.83
C ASP A 313 -19.00 -1.72 12.74
N PRO A 314 -19.28 -2.30 11.55
CA PRO A 314 -19.79 -3.65 11.43
C PRO A 314 -18.69 -4.72 11.26
N VAL A 315 -17.41 -4.36 11.39
CA VAL A 315 -16.27 -5.22 11.08
C VAL A 315 -15.45 -5.50 12.35
N HIS A 316 -15.40 -6.76 12.75
CA HIS A 316 -14.69 -7.20 13.94
C HIS A 316 -13.44 -7.99 13.54
N ILE A 317 -12.26 -7.49 13.94
CA ILE A 317 -10.97 -8.08 13.59
C ILE A 317 -10.32 -8.63 14.86
N ASP A 318 -10.03 -9.92 14.87
CA ASP A 318 -9.29 -10.60 15.92
C ASP A 318 -8.02 -11.23 15.34
N ALA A 319 -6.88 -10.91 15.92
CA ALA A 319 -5.58 -11.40 15.49
C ALA A 319 -4.66 -11.61 16.70
N PRO A 320 -4.00 -12.77 16.80
CA PRO A 320 -3.08 -13.04 17.90
C PRO A 320 -1.98 -11.98 17.98
N GLU A 321 -1.70 -11.49 19.18
CA GLU A 321 -0.52 -10.66 19.41
C GLU A 321 0.77 -11.43 19.10
N ALA A 322 1.80 -10.71 18.68
CA ALA A 322 3.09 -11.28 18.29
C ALA A 322 2.96 -12.32 17.15
N SER A 323 1.98 -12.14 16.26
CA SER A 323 1.85 -12.90 15.02
C SER A 323 2.39 -12.10 13.83
N VAL A 324 2.63 -12.77 12.69
CA VAL A 324 3.08 -12.11 11.44
C VAL A 324 2.06 -11.07 10.93
N VAL A 325 0.78 -11.21 11.29
CA VAL A 325 -0.29 -10.29 10.89
C VAL A 325 -0.57 -9.19 11.93
N ASN A 326 -0.09 -9.34 13.17
CA ASN A 326 -0.25 -8.39 14.28
C ASN A 326 1.00 -8.45 15.18
N ALA A 327 2.09 -7.90 14.68
CA ALA A 327 3.39 -7.99 15.31
C ALA A 327 3.52 -7.07 16.53
N SER A 328 4.29 -7.54 17.49
CA SER A 328 4.67 -6.80 18.69
C SER A 328 6.10 -6.27 18.57
N PHE A 329 6.33 -5.10 19.19
CA PHE A 329 7.66 -4.51 19.29
C PHE A 329 8.69 -5.50 19.88
N PRO A 330 9.94 -5.55 19.35
CA PRO A 330 10.57 -4.68 18.35
C PRO A 330 10.61 -5.28 16.92
N ALA A 331 9.62 -6.04 16.51
CA ALA A 331 9.60 -6.71 15.22
C ALA A 331 9.85 -5.74 14.05
N ALA A 332 10.60 -6.20 13.06
CA ALA A 332 10.82 -5.50 11.81
C ALA A 332 9.57 -5.57 10.92
N THR A 333 9.17 -4.44 10.30
CA THR A 333 7.91 -4.29 9.56
C THR A 333 8.06 -3.63 8.19
N ALA A 334 9.29 -3.35 7.74
CA ALA A 334 9.53 -2.56 6.53
C ALA A 334 8.84 -3.16 5.28
N ALA A 335 8.84 -4.48 5.13
CA ALA A 335 8.23 -5.19 4.01
C ALA A 335 6.77 -5.65 4.27
N ARG A 336 6.09 -5.06 5.25
CA ARG A 336 4.70 -5.40 5.64
C ARG A 336 3.71 -5.44 4.47
N ALA A 337 3.98 -4.66 3.41
CA ALA A 337 3.09 -4.61 2.24
C ALA A 337 2.94 -5.98 1.57
N GLN A 338 3.96 -6.85 1.60
CA GLN A 338 3.88 -8.22 1.11
C GLN A 338 2.84 -9.03 1.90
N THR A 339 2.89 -8.91 3.23
CA THR A 339 1.93 -9.55 4.14
C THR A 339 0.52 -9.00 3.95
N CYS A 340 0.36 -7.69 3.76
CA CYS A 340 -0.93 -7.07 3.43
C CYS A 340 -1.55 -7.65 2.15
N GLN A 341 -0.75 -7.83 1.10
CA GLN A 341 -1.21 -8.45 -0.15
C GLN A 341 -1.74 -9.86 0.09
N ARG A 342 -1.02 -10.66 0.91
CA ARG A 342 -1.43 -12.02 1.23
C ARG A 342 -2.66 -12.08 2.13
N ILE A 343 -2.83 -11.16 3.09
CA ILE A 343 -4.04 -11.03 3.90
C ILE A 343 -5.26 -10.80 3.00
N ILE A 344 -5.15 -9.95 1.98
CA ILE A 344 -6.25 -9.72 1.04
C ILE A 344 -6.56 -10.98 0.23
N ASP A 345 -5.52 -11.64 -0.31
CA ASP A 345 -5.69 -12.89 -1.04
C ASP A 345 -6.46 -13.94 -0.19
N VAL A 346 -6.09 -14.13 1.11
CA VAL A 346 -6.78 -15.12 1.94
C VAL A 346 -8.22 -14.73 2.28
N ILE A 347 -8.53 -13.45 2.44
CA ILE A 347 -9.91 -12.98 2.64
C ILE A 347 -10.75 -13.22 1.39
N LEU A 348 -10.24 -12.87 0.21
CA LEU A 348 -10.90 -13.11 -1.07
C LEU A 348 -11.07 -14.60 -1.35
N GLY A 349 -10.06 -15.42 -1.03
CA GLY A 349 -10.12 -16.88 -1.13
C GLY A 349 -11.18 -17.48 -0.21
N ALA A 350 -11.27 -17.01 1.05
CA ALA A 350 -12.28 -17.47 2.00
C ALA A 350 -13.72 -17.16 1.53
N LEU A 351 -13.92 -15.96 0.97
CA LEU A 351 -15.23 -15.51 0.50
C LEU A 351 -15.58 -15.98 -0.92
N ALA A 352 -14.65 -16.63 -1.64
CA ALA A 352 -14.90 -17.11 -3.00
C ALA A 352 -16.12 -18.05 -3.13
N PRO A 353 -16.38 -18.99 -2.20
CA PRO A 353 -17.59 -19.81 -2.27
C PRO A 353 -18.89 -19.01 -2.04
N ALA A 354 -18.83 -17.93 -1.26
CA ALA A 354 -19.99 -17.10 -0.93
C ALA A 354 -20.39 -16.17 -2.08
N VAL A 355 -19.40 -15.55 -2.72
CA VAL A 355 -19.60 -14.50 -3.74
C VAL A 355 -18.69 -14.71 -4.96
N PRO A 356 -18.82 -15.86 -5.66
CA PRO A 356 -17.91 -16.22 -6.76
C PRO A 356 -17.82 -15.14 -7.83
N GLU A 357 -18.88 -14.39 -8.07
CA GLU A 357 -18.92 -13.36 -9.11
C GLU A 357 -18.20 -12.07 -8.74
N ARG A 358 -17.94 -11.84 -7.43
CA ARG A 358 -17.33 -10.59 -6.91
C ARG A 358 -15.84 -10.74 -6.61
N VAL A 359 -15.34 -11.96 -6.43
CA VAL A 359 -13.94 -12.25 -6.12
C VAL A 359 -13.07 -12.34 -7.37
N ILE A 360 -11.77 -12.22 -7.16
CA ILE A 360 -10.73 -12.43 -8.17
C ILE A 360 -9.83 -13.58 -7.73
N ALA A 361 -9.20 -14.28 -8.67
CA ALA A 361 -8.12 -15.22 -8.36
C ALA A 361 -6.93 -14.47 -7.73
N ALA A 362 -5.98 -15.20 -7.12
CA ALA A 362 -4.83 -14.56 -6.48
C ALA A 362 -4.09 -13.64 -7.46
N CYS A 363 -3.77 -12.47 -6.99
CA CYS A 363 -2.95 -11.51 -7.71
C CYS A 363 -1.45 -11.89 -7.61
N ASN A 364 -0.57 -11.10 -8.21
CA ASN A 364 0.88 -11.31 -8.10
C ASN A 364 1.36 -11.42 -6.63
N GLY A 365 0.55 -10.99 -5.67
CA GLY A 365 0.78 -11.16 -4.23
C GLY A 365 2.07 -10.54 -3.72
N ALA A 366 2.73 -9.75 -4.55
CA ALA A 366 3.96 -9.07 -4.24
C ALA A 366 3.77 -7.55 -4.42
N ASN A 367 4.30 -6.80 -3.49
CA ASN A 367 4.64 -5.40 -3.70
C ASN A 367 6.13 -5.35 -3.98
N GLY A 368 6.53 -5.75 -5.21
CA GLY A 368 7.93 -5.86 -5.60
C GLY A 368 8.63 -4.52 -5.44
N VAL A 369 9.62 -4.42 -4.54
CA VAL A 369 10.40 -3.21 -4.34
C VAL A 369 11.79 -3.38 -4.94
N ALA A 370 12.24 -2.38 -5.67
CA ALA A 370 13.60 -2.24 -6.17
C ALA A 370 14.19 -0.92 -5.69
N THR A 371 15.33 -0.98 -5.01
CA THR A 371 16.06 0.20 -4.56
C THR A 371 17.46 0.18 -5.17
N PHE A 372 17.82 1.27 -5.84
CA PHE A 372 19.13 1.51 -6.42
C PHE A 372 19.73 2.76 -5.82
N SER A 373 20.98 2.68 -5.40
CA SER A 373 21.69 3.82 -4.83
C SER A 373 23.18 3.76 -5.14
N GLY A 374 23.85 4.88 -5.05
CA GLY A 374 25.29 4.96 -5.29
C GLY A 374 25.74 6.38 -5.54
N GLU A 375 27.04 6.54 -5.78
CA GLU A 375 27.61 7.78 -6.26
C GLU A 375 27.65 7.73 -7.78
N GLY A 376 26.91 8.63 -8.43
CA GLY A 376 26.87 8.73 -9.87
C GLY A 376 28.17 9.20 -10.50
N PRO A 377 28.32 9.17 -11.83
CA PRO A 377 29.53 9.65 -12.53
C PRO A 377 29.85 11.13 -12.28
N ASP A 378 28.89 11.91 -11.84
CA ASP A 378 29.00 13.34 -11.44
C ASP A 378 29.45 13.54 -9.99
N GLY A 379 29.68 12.44 -9.24
CA GLY A 379 30.04 12.46 -7.83
C GLY A 379 28.88 12.78 -6.89
N GLN A 380 27.63 12.82 -7.37
CA GLN A 380 26.46 13.01 -6.53
C GLN A 380 25.92 11.67 -6.06
N TYR A 381 25.59 11.58 -4.77
CA TYR A 381 24.90 10.39 -4.25
C TYR A 381 23.42 10.46 -4.63
N TYR A 382 22.91 9.37 -5.18
CA TYR A 382 21.48 9.22 -5.51
C TYR A 382 20.86 8.01 -4.79
N LEU A 383 19.56 8.08 -4.64
CA LEU A 383 18.73 6.96 -4.17
C LEU A 383 17.44 6.95 -4.99
N TYR A 384 17.23 5.88 -5.73
CA TYR A 384 16.01 5.60 -6.46
C TYR A 384 15.33 4.37 -5.88
N MET A 385 14.04 4.46 -5.56
CA MET A 385 13.22 3.36 -5.08
C MET A 385 11.93 3.28 -5.89
N GLU A 386 11.56 2.08 -6.29
CA GLU A 386 10.33 1.83 -7.04
C GLU A 386 9.61 0.57 -6.56
N THR A 387 8.27 0.62 -6.52
CA THR A 387 7.43 -0.58 -6.45
C THR A 387 7.03 -1.00 -7.87
N ILE A 388 7.15 -2.29 -8.17
CA ILE A 388 6.90 -2.82 -9.50
C ILE A 388 5.61 -3.64 -9.47
N GLY A 389 4.68 -3.35 -10.37
CA GLY A 389 3.43 -4.08 -10.53
C GLY A 389 3.64 -5.48 -11.11
N GLY A 390 2.57 -6.27 -11.13
CA GLY A 390 2.56 -7.62 -11.69
C GLY A 390 1.18 -7.98 -12.23
N GLY A 391 0.85 -9.27 -12.30
CA GLY A 391 -0.46 -9.70 -12.78
C GLY A 391 -1.58 -9.47 -11.75
N ALA A 392 -2.75 -9.05 -12.20
CA ALA A 392 -4.00 -9.12 -11.41
C ALA A 392 -4.75 -10.42 -11.70
N GLY A 393 -5.46 -10.96 -10.71
CA GLY A 393 -6.21 -12.20 -10.85
C GLY A 393 -7.31 -12.14 -11.93
N GLY A 394 -7.59 -13.28 -12.55
CA GLY A 394 -8.74 -13.46 -13.43
C GLY A 394 -10.04 -13.26 -12.64
N ARG A 395 -11.08 -12.75 -13.31
CA ARG A 395 -12.40 -12.47 -12.73
C ARG A 395 -13.46 -13.35 -13.38
N SER A 396 -14.64 -13.40 -12.79
CA SER A 396 -15.77 -14.17 -13.35
C SER A 396 -16.23 -13.74 -14.75
N TYR A 397 -15.86 -12.54 -15.18
CA TYR A 397 -16.34 -11.88 -16.39
C TYR A 397 -15.27 -11.25 -17.28
N LYS A 398 -13.99 -11.25 -16.86
CA LYS A 398 -12.88 -10.72 -17.67
C LYS A 398 -11.53 -11.25 -17.22
N ASP A 399 -10.56 -11.17 -18.11
CA ASP A 399 -9.16 -11.46 -17.85
C ASP A 399 -8.56 -10.55 -16.77
N GLY A 400 -7.57 -11.06 -16.08
CA GLY A 400 -6.73 -10.26 -15.20
C GLY A 400 -5.94 -9.21 -15.98
N SER A 401 -5.75 -8.04 -15.38
CA SER A 401 -4.95 -6.96 -15.98
C SER A 401 -3.47 -7.27 -15.88
N ASP A 402 -2.72 -6.89 -16.91
CA ASP A 402 -1.29 -7.16 -17.01
C ASP A 402 -0.47 -6.03 -16.37
N GLY A 403 0.57 -6.36 -15.64
CA GLY A 403 1.60 -5.44 -15.19
C GLY A 403 1.12 -4.25 -14.35
N ILE A 404 0.14 -4.44 -13.48
CA ILE A 404 -0.44 -3.36 -12.66
C ILE A 404 -0.14 -3.53 -11.16
N GLN A 405 -0.27 -2.44 -10.42
CA GLN A 405 -0.36 -2.50 -8.97
C GLN A 405 -1.70 -3.12 -8.56
N VAL A 406 -1.69 -3.89 -7.47
CA VAL A 406 -2.87 -4.63 -7.01
C VAL A 406 -3.15 -4.37 -5.54
N HIS A 407 -4.39 -4.65 -5.11
CA HIS A 407 -4.84 -4.60 -3.72
C HIS A 407 -4.55 -3.25 -3.04
N VAL A 408 -3.80 -3.26 -1.92
CA VAL A 408 -3.54 -2.06 -1.12
C VAL A 408 -2.54 -1.08 -1.76
N THR A 409 -1.94 -1.43 -2.89
CA THR A 409 -1.01 -0.57 -3.61
C THR A 409 -1.67 0.05 -4.84
N ASN A 410 -1.38 1.33 -5.09
CA ASN A 410 -1.91 2.07 -6.24
C ASN A 410 -0.89 3.14 -6.72
N THR A 411 0.41 2.86 -6.55
CA THR A 411 1.45 3.79 -7.00
C THR A 411 1.58 3.77 -8.51
N SER A 412 1.87 4.93 -9.09
CA SER A 412 2.23 5.04 -10.51
C SER A 412 3.69 4.62 -10.74
N ASN A 413 4.02 4.24 -11.97
CA ASN A 413 5.41 4.05 -12.36
C ASN A 413 6.05 5.39 -12.74
N LEU A 414 7.34 5.56 -12.44
CA LEU A 414 8.10 6.66 -13.01
C LEU A 414 8.28 6.40 -14.52
N PRO A 415 7.95 7.35 -15.41
CA PRO A 415 8.25 7.22 -16.82
C PRO A 415 9.74 6.94 -17.05
N ILE A 416 10.09 6.04 -17.97
CA ILE A 416 11.49 5.62 -18.20
C ILE A 416 12.37 6.81 -18.56
N GLU A 417 11.86 7.73 -19.39
CA GLU A 417 12.57 8.93 -19.81
C GLU A 417 12.89 9.85 -18.62
N ALA A 418 11.97 9.97 -17.65
CA ALA A 418 12.21 10.73 -16.43
C ALA A 418 13.24 10.01 -15.53
N LEU A 419 13.13 8.68 -15.39
CA LEU A 419 14.06 7.87 -14.63
C LEU A 419 15.51 8.05 -15.14
N GLU A 420 15.71 7.86 -16.45
CA GLU A 420 17.03 7.93 -17.08
C GLU A 420 17.61 9.36 -17.13
N ASN A 421 16.73 10.37 -17.04
CA ASN A 421 17.16 11.77 -16.95
C ASN A 421 17.54 12.21 -15.53
N GLU A 422 16.86 11.66 -14.51
CA GLU A 422 17.08 12.06 -13.11
C GLU A 422 18.13 11.20 -12.40
N TYR A 423 18.28 9.93 -12.81
CA TYR A 423 19.17 8.98 -12.17
C TYR A 423 20.17 8.40 -13.18
N PRO A 424 21.40 8.09 -12.78
CA PRO A 424 22.39 7.47 -13.65
C PRO A 424 22.13 5.98 -13.86
N LEU A 425 20.91 5.67 -14.31
CA LEU A 425 20.39 4.33 -14.56
C LEU A 425 19.91 4.21 -16.01
N LEU A 426 20.02 3.01 -16.58
CA LEU A 426 19.46 2.64 -17.88
C LEU A 426 18.46 1.50 -17.68
N VAL A 427 17.28 1.61 -18.30
CA VAL A 427 16.30 0.54 -18.37
C VAL A 427 16.44 -0.19 -19.71
N GLU A 428 17.17 -1.32 -19.73
CA GLU A 428 17.44 -2.09 -20.96
C GLU A 428 16.21 -2.82 -21.48
N ARG A 429 15.29 -3.23 -20.58
CA ARG A 429 14.05 -3.93 -20.92
C ARG A 429 12.91 -3.51 -20.00
N TYR A 430 11.72 -3.40 -20.59
CA TYR A 430 10.47 -3.24 -19.90
C TYR A 430 9.37 -3.92 -20.71
N GLU A 431 9.02 -5.14 -20.33
CA GLU A 431 8.14 -6.03 -21.10
C GLU A 431 7.29 -6.92 -20.19
N LEU A 432 6.24 -7.53 -20.73
CA LEU A 432 5.48 -8.57 -20.05
C LEU A 432 6.29 -9.88 -20.02
N VAL A 433 6.13 -10.67 -18.95
CA VAL A 433 6.73 -12.00 -18.84
C VAL A 433 5.82 -13.01 -19.55
N GLU A 434 6.27 -13.56 -20.67
CA GLU A 434 5.54 -14.57 -21.42
C GLU A 434 5.16 -15.78 -20.54
N ASN A 435 3.96 -16.33 -20.68
CA ASN A 435 3.42 -17.48 -19.94
C ASN A 435 3.25 -17.27 -18.43
N SER A 436 3.36 -16.04 -17.91
CA SER A 436 3.23 -15.79 -16.48
C SER A 436 1.78 -15.72 -15.98
N GLY A 437 0.80 -15.42 -16.82
CA GLY A 437 -0.62 -15.44 -16.45
C GLY A 437 -1.17 -16.87 -16.33
N GLY A 438 -1.88 -17.16 -15.24
CA GLY A 438 -2.51 -18.47 -15.03
C GLY A 438 -3.61 -18.74 -16.07
N ALA A 439 -3.64 -19.97 -16.60
CA ALA A 439 -4.65 -20.38 -17.56
C ALA A 439 -6.05 -20.45 -16.91
N GLY A 440 -7.09 -20.03 -17.64
CA GLY A 440 -8.49 -20.06 -17.20
C GLY A 440 -9.42 -19.70 -18.34
N LYS A 441 -10.74 -19.84 -18.12
CA LYS A 441 -11.74 -19.19 -18.98
C LYS A 441 -11.39 -17.71 -19.13
N TRP A 442 -11.06 -17.11 -17.99
CA TRP A 442 -10.48 -15.79 -17.85
C TRP A 442 -9.07 -15.95 -17.31
N ARG A 443 -8.06 -15.61 -18.13
CA ARG A 443 -6.67 -15.76 -17.72
C ARG A 443 -6.29 -14.81 -16.59
N GLY A 444 -5.29 -15.18 -15.82
CA GLY A 444 -4.57 -14.24 -14.95
C GLY A 444 -3.80 -13.19 -15.75
N GLY A 445 -3.54 -12.04 -15.14
CA GLY A 445 -2.68 -11.00 -15.68
C GLY A 445 -1.22 -11.44 -15.73
N MET A 446 -0.48 -10.84 -16.67
CA MET A 446 0.95 -11.12 -16.88
C MET A 446 1.80 -10.31 -15.88
N GLY A 447 2.91 -10.90 -15.44
CA GLY A 447 3.98 -10.19 -14.73
C GLY A 447 4.79 -9.29 -15.65
N LEU A 448 5.65 -8.48 -15.03
CA LEU A 448 6.57 -7.57 -15.72
C LEU A 448 8.02 -8.05 -15.61
N ARG A 449 8.79 -7.84 -16.67
CA ARG A 449 10.25 -7.92 -16.66
C ARG A 449 10.82 -6.53 -16.80
N ARG A 450 11.70 -6.13 -15.87
CA ARG A 450 12.52 -4.93 -15.98
C ARG A 450 13.98 -5.28 -15.79
N VAL A 451 14.84 -4.67 -16.61
CA VAL A 451 16.29 -4.83 -16.53
C VAL A 451 16.93 -3.46 -16.35
N TYR A 452 17.66 -3.30 -15.26
CA TYR A 452 18.31 -2.05 -14.89
C TYR A 452 19.83 -2.19 -14.87
N ARG A 453 20.54 -1.18 -15.38
CA ARG A 453 22.00 -1.08 -15.38
C ARG A 453 22.44 0.28 -14.85
N GLY A 454 23.52 0.31 -14.05
CA GLY A 454 24.20 1.55 -13.69
C GLY A 454 25.00 2.15 -14.85
N LEU A 455 24.88 3.45 -15.09
CA LEU A 455 25.61 4.14 -16.16
C LEU A 455 27.02 4.53 -15.68
N GLY A 456 28.01 3.66 -15.90
CA GLY A 456 29.42 3.94 -15.69
C GLY A 456 29.88 3.97 -14.23
N HIS A 457 29.09 3.45 -13.30
CA HIS A 457 29.41 3.37 -11.87
C HIS A 457 28.90 2.07 -11.25
N THR A 458 29.51 1.64 -10.15
CA THR A 458 28.99 0.55 -9.31
C THR A 458 27.83 1.07 -8.49
N LEU A 459 26.71 0.38 -8.49
CA LEU A 459 25.54 0.72 -7.70
C LEU A 459 25.26 -0.33 -6.61
N THR A 460 24.53 0.08 -5.58
CA THR A 460 23.99 -0.81 -4.55
C THR A 460 22.54 -1.10 -4.88
N PHE A 461 22.18 -2.39 -4.98
CA PHE A 461 20.83 -2.86 -5.20
C PHE A 461 20.28 -3.55 -3.95
N SER A 462 19.04 -3.23 -3.60
CA SER A 462 18.24 -3.99 -2.63
C SER A 462 16.86 -4.27 -3.23
N GLY A 463 16.32 -5.43 -2.94
CA GLY A 463 15.01 -5.85 -3.48
C GLY A 463 14.13 -6.50 -2.42
N GLN A 464 12.83 -6.46 -2.68
CA GLN A 464 11.81 -7.19 -1.92
C GLN A 464 10.83 -7.80 -2.91
N GLY A 465 10.65 -9.10 -2.84
CA GLY A 465 9.69 -9.83 -3.68
C GLY A 465 9.00 -10.95 -2.90
N GLU A 466 7.97 -11.48 -3.49
CA GLU A 466 7.18 -12.62 -3.01
C GLU A 466 6.70 -13.46 -4.19
N ARG A 467 6.07 -14.60 -3.92
CA ARG A 467 5.59 -15.51 -4.97
C ARG A 467 6.72 -16.00 -5.91
N ALA A 468 7.92 -16.21 -5.37
CA ALA A 468 9.02 -16.84 -6.10
C ALA A 468 8.95 -18.38 -6.07
N VAL A 469 8.31 -18.93 -5.03
CA VAL A 469 8.16 -20.37 -4.80
C VAL A 469 6.68 -20.78 -4.89
N THR A 470 5.80 -20.07 -4.20
CA THR A 470 4.37 -20.37 -4.14
C THR A 470 3.62 -19.58 -5.22
N PRO A 471 3.14 -20.21 -6.31
CA PRO A 471 2.46 -19.49 -7.38
C PRO A 471 1.13 -18.89 -6.91
N PRO A 472 0.70 -17.75 -7.48
CA PRO A 472 -0.65 -17.21 -7.25
C PRO A 472 -1.71 -18.23 -7.68
N TRP A 473 -2.61 -18.58 -6.78
CA TRP A 473 -3.63 -19.61 -7.04
C TRP A 473 -4.75 -19.14 -7.97
N GLY A 474 -5.28 -20.07 -8.77
CA GLY A 474 -6.48 -19.86 -9.61
C GLY A 474 -7.77 -20.21 -8.89
N LEU A 475 -8.92 -19.76 -9.42
CA LEU A 475 -10.25 -20.04 -8.90
C LEU A 475 -11.11 -20.85 -9.88
N PHE A 476 -12.00 -21.67 -9.34
CA PHE A 476 -13.06 -22.41 -10.07
C PHE A 476 -12.56 -23.18 -11.31
N GLY A 477 -11.40 -23.82 -11.17
CA GLY A 477 -10.76 -24.60 -12.25
C GLY A 477 -9.67 -23.85 -13.01
N GLY A 478 -9.52 -22.55 -12.78
CA GLY A 478 -8.38 -21.77 -13.25
C GLY A 478 -7.06 -22.27 -12.66
N LYS A 479 -5.97 -22.07 -13.39
CA LYS A 479 -4.62 -22.50 -12.99
C LYS A 479 -3.88 -21.38 -12.28
N GLY A 480 -2.84 -21.74 -11.53
CA GLY A 480 -1.95 -20.77 -10.91
C GLY A 480 -1.19 -19.96 -11.95
N GLY A 481 -0.79 -18.75 -11.54
CA GLY A 481 0.10 -17.90 -12.34
C GLY A 481 1.57 -18.32 -12.22
N GLY A 482 2.44 -17.72 -13.05
CA GLY A 482 3.89 -17.88 -12.97
C GLY A 482 4.48 -17.15 -11.75
N THR A 483 5.58 -17.67 -11.24
CA THR A 483 6.32 -17.09 -10.11
C THR A 483 7.25 -15.96 -10.55
N GLY A 484 7.66 -15.11 -9.58
CA GLY A 484 8.64 -14.05 -9.79
C GLY A 484 10.08 -14.50 -9.59
N SER A 485 11.02 -13.66 -10.02
CA SER A 485 12.46 -13.88 -9.79
C SER A 485 13.25 -12.58 -9.81
N ILE A 486 14.40 -12.59 -9.15
CA ILE A 486 15.43 -11.54 -9.28
C ILE A 486 16.72 -12.22 -9.74
N SER A 487 17.39 -11.67 -10.74
CA SER A 487 18.66 -12.20 -11.22
C SER A 487 19.65 -11.12 -11.61
N LEU A 488 20.93 -11.43 -11.49
CA LEU A 488 22.03 -10.63 -11.99
C LEU A 488 22.41 -11.12 -13.41
N ILE A 489 22.47 -10.21 -14.36
CA ILE A 489 22.95 -10.49 -15.72
C ILE A 489 24.41 -10.09 -15.80
N ASN A 490 25.28 -11.05 -16.08
CA ASN A 490 26.71 -10.84 -16.23
C ASN A 490 27.09 -10.34 -17.63
N PRO A 491 28.32 -9.83 -17.83
CA PRO A 491 28.78 -9.31 -19.13
C PRO A 491 28.76 -10.33 -20.26
N ASP A 492 28.88 -11.62 -19.96
CA ASP A 492 28.78 -12.72 -20.92
C ASP A 492 27.35 -13.15 -21.28
N GLY A 493 26.34 -12.45 -20.68
CA GLY A 493 24.93 -12.74 -20.85
C GLY A 493 24.41 -13.86 -19.94
N SER A 494 25.25 -14.47 -19.11
CA SER A 494 24.79 -15.45 -18.11
C SER A 494 23.93 -14.78 -17.03
N LYS A 495 22.91 -15.51 -16.54
CA LYS A 495 22.04 -15.07 -15.46
C LYS A 495 22.34 -15.83 -14.20
N GLU A 496 22.58 -15.13 -13.11
CA GLU A 496 22.71 -15.66 -11.76
C GLU A 496 21.42 -15.35 -10.98
N LEU A 497 20.72 -16.41 -10.56
CA LEU A 497 19.50 -16.23 -9.74
C LEU A 497 19.91 -15.77 -8.36
N LEU A 498 19.28 -14.68 -7.90
CA LEU A 498 19.47 -14.12 -6.57
C LEU A 498 18.34 -14.57 -5.64
N ASP A 499 18.55 -14.40 -4.34
CA ASP A 499 17.45 -14.45 -3.38
C ASP A 499 16.40 -13.40 -3.75
N ILE A 500 15.14 -13.66 -3.44
CA ILE A 500 14.03 -12.74 -3.77
C ILE A 500 14.02 -11.50 -2.88
N LYS A 501 14.83 -11.48 -1.82
CA LYS A 501 14.98 -10.38 -0.84
C LYS A 501 16.45 -9.96 -0.68
N PRO A 502 17.16 -9.60 -1.78
CA PRO A 502 18.58 -9.22 -1.70
C PRO A 502 18.75 -7.92 -0.93
N ALA A 503 19.81 -7.85 -0.14
CA ALA A 503 20.15 -6.67 0.66
C ALA A 503 21.53 -6.12 0.28
N SER A 504 21.58 -4.86 -0.12
CA SER A 504 22.82 -4.10 -0.38
C SER A 504 23.83 -4.81 -1.32
N LEU A 505 23.33 -5.48 -2.36
CA LEU A 505 24.15 -6.13 -3.37
C LEU A 505 24.90 -5.08 -4.21
N GLN A 506 26.22 -5.25 -4.35
CA GLN A 506 27.02 -4.43 -5.25
C GLN A 506 26.88 -4.94 -6.69
N VAL A 507 26.50 -4.06 -7.60
CA VAL A 507 26.31 -4.35 -9.02
C VAL A 507 27.28 -3.51 -9.83
N GLU A 508 28.17 -4.19 -10.55
CA GLU A 508 29.20 -3.55 -11.35
C GLU A 508 28.60 -2.90 -12.63
N PRO A 509 29.25 -1.87 -13.20
CA PRO A 509 28.74 -1.15 -14.38
C PRO A 509 28.49 -2.06 -15.61
N THR A 510 29.15 -3.21 -15.65
CA THR A 510 29.01 -4.21 -16.72
C THR A 510 27.91 -5.24 -16.48
N GLN A 511 27.32 -5.23 -15.30
CA GLN A 511 26.22 -6.11 -14.89
C GLN A 511 24.88 -5.37 -14.95
N ALA A 512 23.78 -6.12 -14.97
CA ALA A 512 22.44 -5.58 -14.88
C ALA A 512 21.56 -6.42 -13.93
N VAL A 513 20.63 -5.76 -13.25
CA VAL A 513 19.61 -6.43 -12.41
C VAL A 513 18.38 -6.67 -13.25
N CYS A 514 17.95 -7.94 -13.34
CA CYS A 514 16.70 -8.34 -13.97
C CYS A 514 15.69 -8.72 -12.90
N ILE A 515 14.53 -8.06 -12.89
CA ILE A 515 13.42 -8.31 -12.00
C ILE A 515 12.25 -8.81 -12.83
N GLU A 516 11.76 -10.01 -12.53
CA GLU A 516 10.54 -10.57 -13.11
C GLU A 516 9.50 -10.69 -12.00
N THR A 517 8.40 -9.94 -12.13
CA THR A 517 7.32 -10.01 -11.14
C THR A 517 6.37 -11.16 -11.46
N PRO A 518 5.67 -11.73 -10.45
CA PRO A 518 4.73 -12.82 -10.70
C PRO A 518 3.59 -12.41 -11.62
N GLY A 519 3.06 -13.37 -12.34
CA GLY A 519 1.75 -13.26 -12.96
C GLY A 519 0.64 -13.39 -11.90
N ALA A 520 -0.54 -13.80 -12.32
CA ALA A 520 -1.69 -13.98 -11.44
C ALA A 520 -2.49 -15.23 -11.79
N GLY A 521 -3.35 -15.69 -10.87
CA GLY A 521 -4.19 -16.88 -11.09
C GLY A 521 -5.29 -16.64 -12.12
N GLY A 522 -5.63 -17.69 -12.87
CA GLY A 522 -6.78 -17.72 -13.79
C GLY A 522 -8.08 -18.00 -13.08
N TYR A 523 -9.20 -17.69 -13.74
CA TYR A 523 -10.56 -17.91 -13.23
C TYR A 523 -11.36 -18.79 -14.21
N GLY A 524 -12.03 -19.83 -13.69
CA GLY A 524 -12.82 -20.77 -14.49
C GLY A 524 -11.96 -21.73 -15.32
N ALA A 525 -12.57 -22.79 -15.84
CA ALA A 525 -11.85 -23.84 -16.55
C ALA A 525 -11.24 -23.33 -17.86
N PRO A 526 -9.94 -23.62 -18.16
CA PRO A 526 -9.30 -23.19 -19.40
C PRO A 526 -10.03 -23.65 -20.68
N VAL A 527 -10.68 -24.79 -20.64
CA VAL A 527 -11.44 -25.34 -21.78
C VAL A 527 -12.60 -24.42 -22.23
N ASP A 528 -13.09 -23.58 -21.34
CA ASP A 528 -14.18 -22.64 -21.61
C ASP A 528 -13.74 -21.30 -22.19
N ARG A 529 -12.41 -21.10 -22.41
CA ARG A 529 -11.89 -19.88 -23.04
C ARG A 529 -12.20 -19.90 -24.54
N ASP A 530 -12.69 -18.79 -25.05
CA ASP A 530 -13.04 -18.67 -26.45
C ASP A 530 -11.80 -18.64 -27.37
N LYS A 531 -11.97 -19.09 -28.60
CA LYS A 531 -10.87 -19.22 -29.57
C LYS A 531 -10.30 -17.89 -30.02
N GLU A 532 -11.09 -16.84 -30.05
CA GLU A 532 -10.64 -15.51 -30.48
C GLU A 532 -9.69 -14.93 -29.43
N SER A 533 -10.02 -15.04 -28.15
CA SER A 533 -9.15 -14.69 -27.04
C SER A 533 -7.83 -15.47 -27.05
N LEU A 534 -7.86 -16.79 -27.33
CA LEU A 534 -6.64 -17.59 -27.45
C LEU A 534 -5.75 -17.13 -28.62
N LEU A 535 -6.35 -16.77 -29.73
CA LEU A 535 -5.61 -16.26 -30.88
C LEU A 535 -4.99 -14.89 -30.61
N GLU A 536 -5.70 -14.03 -29.86
CA GLU A 536 -5.19 -12.72 -29.43
C GLU A 536 -4.04 -12.86 -28.43
N ASP A 537 -4.16 -13.75 -27.45
CA ASP A 537 -3.08 -14.05 -26.49
C ASP A 537 -1.81 -14.56 -27.21
N PHE A 538 -1.98 -15.37 -28.24
CA PHE A 538 -0.86 -15.85 -29.08
C PHE A 538 -0.23 -14.72 -29.88
N LYS A 539 -1.04 -13.90 -30.57
CA LYS A 539 -0.55 -12.80 -31.43
C LYS A 539 0.12 -11.69 -30.61
N SER A 540 -0.32 -11.46 -29.40
CA SER A 540 0.25 -10.48 -28.47
C SER A 540 1.42 -11.03 -27.65
N GLU A 541 1.90 -12.24 -27.98
CA GLU A 541 3.05 -12.91 -27.33
C GLU A 541 2.89 -13.07 -25.80
N LYS A 542 1.63 -13.11 -25.32
CA LYS A 542 1.36 -13.37 -23.89
C LYS A 542 1.55 -14.84 -23.55
N PHE A 543 1.10 -15.72 -24.47
CA PHE A 543 1.27 -17.16 -24.33
C PHE A 543 1.97 -17.76 -25.54
N SER A 544 2.99 -18.58 -25.26
CA SER A 544 3.68 -19.37 -26.28
C SER A 544 2.75 -20.45 -26.85
N ARG A 545 3.09 -20.93 -28.05
CA ARG A 545 2.38 -22.06 -28.67
C ARG A 545 2.36 -23.30 -27.77
N LEU A 546 3.46 -23.56 -27.06
CA LEU A 546 3.57 -24.69 -26.17
C LEU A 546 2.59 -24.56 -25.00
N PHE A 547 2.52 -23.40 -24.36
CA PHE A 547 1.59 -23.12 -23.27
C PHE A 547 0.11 -23.27 -23.70
N LEU A 548 -0.22 -22.71 -24.88
CA LEU A 548 -1.58 -22.82 -25.43
C LEU A 548 -1.98 -24.26 -25.73
N LYS A 549 -1.04 -25.06 -26.24
CA LYS A 549 -1.28 -26.50 -26.46
C LYS A 549 -1.48 -27.25 -25.15
N GLU A 550 -0.63 -27.00 -24.17
CA GLU A 550 -0.66 -27.73 -22.89
C GLU A 550 -1.88 -27.39 -22.05
N HIS A 551 -2.25 -26.13 -21.94
CA HIS A 551 -3.27 -25.67 -21.01
C HIS A 551 -4.66 -25.51 -21.66
N TYR A 552 -4.74 -25.28 -22.97
CA TYR A 552 -6.00 -24.99 -23.66
C TYR A 552 -6.31 -25.98 -24.80
N ASN A 553 -5.43 -26.95 -25.06
CA ASN A 553 -5.53 -27.85 -26.24
C ASN A 553 -5.67 -27.06 -27.56
N PHE A 554 -5.05 -25.87 -27.62
CA PHE A 554 -5.14 -25.00 -28.77
C PHE A 554 -3.93 -25.24 -29.69
N GLU A 555 -4.20 -25.68 -30.93
CA GLU A 555 -3.21 -25.84 -32.02
C GLU A 555 -3.60 -24.88 -33.14
N ASN A 556 -2.75 -23.88 -33.40
CA ASN A 556 -2.90 -22.93 -34.50
C ASN A 556 -1.82 -23.15 -35.57
#